data_d60080bf3262b58c4603781a425a210b
#
_entry.id   d60080bf3262b58c4603781a425a210b
#
_cell.length_a   1.000
_cell.length_b   1.000
_cell.length_c   1.000
_cell.angle_alpha   90.00
_cell.angle_beta   90.00
_cell.angle_gamma   90.00
#
_symmetry.space_group_name_H-M   'P 1'
#
loop_
_entity.id
_entity.type
_entity.pdbx_description
1 polymer ?
#
loop_
_entity_poly.entity_id
_entity_poly.type
_entity_poly.pdbx_seq_one_letter_code
_entity_poly.pdbx_strand_id
1 'polypeptide(L)'
;MSAARGSYELVLCGSPRKNGVSSRYAAQLTAELEAKGVVIEHWNVADHAVSGCIGCEACRRALQCVECSGHLAHCVIRDDMDGLYALLDDAAAVHVVAPVYFSGPTAQFKAVLDRLQPYWEKRRGPNRQPGAADAPKRPVTLYVIGSGGDPYGFAALESCVRSSFGAAGWRVGEVVDRIGWGQPEAESQKETFGS
;
A
#
# COMPACT_ATOMS: atom_id res chain seq x y z
N MET A 1 10.09 -4.60 -22.70
CA MET A 1 11.41 -4.57 -22.05
C MET A 1 11.12 -4.47 -20.55
N SER A 2 11.44 -5.51 -19.76
CA SER A 2 11.29 -5.43 -18.30
C SER A 2 12.33 -4.47 -17.78
N ALA A 3 11.92 -3.44 -17.02
CA ALA A 3 12.86 -2.57 -16.32
C ALA A 3 13.68 -3.42 -15.35
N ALA A 4 14.95 -3.07 -15.14
CA ALA A 4 15.77 -3.76 -14.15
C ALA A 4 15.14 -3.60 -12.76
N ARG A 5 15.07 -4.67 -11.95
CA ARG A 5 14.54 -4.60 -10.57
C ARG A 5 15.20 -3.47 -9.80
N GLY A 6 14.39 -2.63 -9.16
CA GLY A 6 14.86 -1.49 -8.39
C GLY A 6 15.11 -0.23 -9.19
N SER A 7 14.62 -0.14 -10.45
CA SER A 7 14.82 1.04 -11.28
C SER A 7 13.90 2.22 -10.96
N TYR A 8 12.87 2.03 -10.14
CA TYR A 8 11.91 3.06 -9.75
C TYR A 8 11.40 2.85 -8.31
N GLU A 9 10.78 3.87 -7.76
CA GLU A 9 10.01 3.80 -6.53
C GLU A 9 8.51 3.95 -6.85
N LEU A 10 7.65 3.27 -6.08
CA LEU A 10 6.21 3.25 -6.31
C LEU A 10 5.49 4.18 -5.33
N VAL A 11 4.73 5.14 -5.83
CA VAL A 11 3.74 5.88 -5.02
C VAL A 11 2.39 5.20 -5.13
N LEU A 12 1.96 4.57 -4.04
CA LEU A 12 0.70 3.83 -3.92
C LEU A 12 -0.30 4.65 -3.11
N CYS A 13 -1.33 5.20 -3.76
CA CYS A 13 -2.37 5.99 -3.12
C CYS A 13 -3.58 5.13 -2.78
N GLY A 14 -3.88 4.97 -1.48
CA GLY A 14 -5.00 4.20 -0.95
C GLY A 14 -6.34 4.95 -0.87
N SER A 15 -6.45 6.13 -1.49
CA SER A 15 -7.68 6.94 -1.49
C SER A 15 -8.67 6.48 -2.55
N PRO A 16 -9.96 6.29 -2.21
CA PRO A 16 -11.01 6.00 -3.20
C PRO A 16 -11.43 7.23 -4.01
N ARG A 17 -10.92 8.42 -3.68
CA ARG A 17 -11.28 9.69 -4.35
C ARG A 17 -10.14 10.16 -5.23
N LYS A 18 -10.39 10.27 -6.55
CA LYS A 18 -9.39 10.70 -7.56
C LYS A 18 -8.78 12.07 -7.25
N ASN A 19 -9.59 13.01 -6.79
CA ASN A 19 -9.17 14.40 -6.53
C ASN A 19 -9.23 14.74 -5.02
N GLY A 20 -9.09 13.73 -4.15
CA GLY A 20 -9.11 13.92 -2.71
C GLY A 20 -7.80 14.50 -2.16
N VAL A 21 -7.79 14.80 -0.86
CA VAL A 21 -6.60 15.33 -0.17
C VAL A 21 -5.41 14.37 -0.32
N SER A 22 -5.62 13.06 -0.14
CA SER A 22 -4.55 12.07 -0.26
C SER A 22 -3.99 12.01 -1.69
N SER A 23 -4.85 12.11 -2.72
CA SER A 23 -4.39 12.11 -4.12
C SER A 23 -3.56 13.36 -4.45
N ARG A 24 -3.94 14.53 -3.92
CA ARG A 24 -3.15 15.75 -4.05
C ARG A 24 -1.80 15.63 -3.33
N TYR A 25 -1.80 15.04 -2.13
CA TYR A 25 -0.55 14.79 -1.41
C TYR A 25 0.36 13.83 -2.18
N ALA A 26 -0.20 12.73 -2.72
CA ALA A 26 0.56 11.78 -3.53
C ALA A 26 1.20 12.47 -4.76
N ALA A 27 0.47 13.34 -5.45
CA ALA A 27 1.00 14.11 -6.58
C ALA A 27 2.13 15.07 -6.17
N GLN A 28 1.97 15.76 -5.02
CA GLN A 28 3.03 16.61 -4.49
C GLN A 28 4.27 15.79 -4.12
N LEU A 29 4.10 14.69 -3.40
CA LEU A 29 5.19 13.78 -3.02
C LEU A 29 5.96 13.30 -4.24
N THR A 30 5.24 12.93 -5.30
CA THR A 30 5.86 12.54 -6.57
C THR A 30 6.75 13.64 -7.12
N ALA A 31 6.22 14.85 -7.27
CA ALA A 31 7.00 15.97 -7.79
C ALA A 31 8.26 16.24 -6.94
N GLU A 32 8.15 16.09 -5.62
CA GLU A 32 9.30 16.24 -4.69
C GLU A 32 10.36 15.16 -4.87
N LEU A 33 9.96 13.91 -5.14
CA LEU A 33 10.87 12.79 -5.37
C LEU A 33 11.52 12.88 -6.76
N GLU A 34 10.74 13.19 -7.78
CA GLU A 34 11.24 13.39 -9.15
C GLU A 34 12.25 14.56 -9.22
N ALA A 35 12.00 15.65 -8.49
CA ALA A 35 12.95 16.75 -8.38
C ALA A 35 14.30 16.34 -7.75
N LYS A 36 14.33 15.25 -6.99
CA LYS A 36 15.54 14.62 -6.44
C LYS A 36 16.17 13.57 -7.38
N GLY A 37 15.62 13.40 -8.57
CA GLY A 37 16.11 12.46 -9.57
C GLY A 37 15.60 11.02 -9.38
N VAL A 38 14.60 10.80 -8.55
CA VAL A 38 13.97 9.48 -8.36
C VAL A 38 12.99 9.22 -9.49
N VAL A 39 13.06 8.06 -10.12
CA VAL A 39 12.05 7.62 -11.09
C VAL A 39 10.84 7.09 -10.32
N ILE A 40 9.66 7.60 -10.60
CA ILE A 40 8.43 7.25 -9.89
C ILE A 40 7.42 6.58 -10.82
N GLU A 41 6.88 5.47 -10.34
CA GLU A 41 5.67 4.85 -10.87
C GLU A 41 4.49 5.12 -9.92
N HIS A 42 3.30 5.22 -10.49
CA HIS A 42 2.09 5.54 -9.72
C HIS A 42 1.06 4.43 -9.79
N TRP A 43 0.37 4.21 -8.68
CA TRP A 43 -0.82 3.39 -8.64
C TRP A 43 -1.84 3.94 -7.63
N ASN A 44 -3.05 4.28 -8.11
CA ASN A 44 -4.10 4.83 -7.27
C ASN A 44 -5.28 3.88 -7.19
N VAL A 45 -5.71 3.55 -5.99
CA VAL A 45 -6.92 2.73 -5.74
C VAL A 45 -8.15 3.27 -6.47
N ALA A 46 -8.26 4.60 -6.60
CA ALA A 46 -9.41 5.25 -7.25
C ALA A 46 -9.52 4.99 -8.77
N ASP A 47 -8.44 4.55 -9.40
CA ASP A 47 -8.37 4.36 -10.86
C ASP A 47 -8.50 2.88 -11.25
N HIS A 48 -8.53 1.97 -10.27
CA HIS A 48 -8.44 0.54 -10.47
C HIS A 48 -9.55 -0.22 -9.74
N ALA A 49 -10.05 -1.28 -10.38
CA ALA A 49 -11.03 -2.18 -9.79
C ALA A 49 -10.30 -3.39 -9.19
N VAL A 50 -10.20 -3.44 -7.87
CA VAL A 50 -9.60 -4.56 -7.13
C VAL A 50 -10.63 -5.21 -6.22
N SER A 51 -10.90 -6.48 -6.48
CA SER A 51 -11.77 -7.31 -5.63
C SER A 51 -11.01 -7.75 -4.37
N GLY A 52 -11.72 -7.87 -3.26
CA GLY A 52 -11.17 -8.40 -2.01
C GLY A 52 -10.71 -9.86 -2.13
N CYS A 53 -9.84 -10.30 -1.24
CA CYS A 53 -9.46 -11.71 -1.15
C CYS A 53 -10.66 -12.56 -0.71
N ILE A 54 -10.95 -13.63 -1.44
CA ILE A 54 -12.05 -14.57 -1.17
C ILE A 54 -11.62 -15.78 -0.35
N GLY A 55 -10.37 -15.85 0.09
CA GLY A 55 -9.88 -16.96 0.93
C GLY A 55 -9.82 -18.31 0.22
N CYS A 56 -9.76 -18.36 -1.11
CA CYS A 56 -9.83 -19.61 -1.89
C CYS A 56 -8.55 -20.47 -1.83
N GLU A 57 -7.48 -19.99 -1.21
CA GLU A 57 -6.17 -20.67 -1.07
C GLU A 57 -5.48 -21.06 -2.39
N ALA A 58 -5.92 -20.54 -3.52
CA ALA A 58 -5.33 -20.89 -4.81
C ALA A 58 -3.87 -20.47 -4.91
N CYS A 59 -3.49 -19.34 -4.32
CA CYS A 59 -2.10 -18.88 -4.25
C CYS A 59 -1.20 -19.88 -3.48
N ARG A 60 -1.71 -20.52 -2.43
CA ARG A 60 -1.00 -21.58 -1.69
C ARG A 60 -0.85 -22.85 -2.53
N ARG A 61 -1.92 -23.28 -3.21
CA ARG A 61 -1.89 -24.46 -4.08
C ARG A 61 -0.98 -24.27 -5.30
N ALA A 62 -0.91 -23.08 -5.85
CA ALA A 62 -0.03 -22.76 -7.00
C ALA A 62 1.45 -23.00 -6.68
N LEU A 63 1.88 -22.83 -5.44
CA LEU A 63 3.26 -23.11 -5.01
C LEU A 63 3.58 -24.61 -4.91
N GLN A 64 2.57 -25.48 -4.94
CA GLN A 64 2.74 -26.94 -4.95
C GLN A 64 2.85 -27.51 -6.38
N CYS A 65 2.47 -26.73 -7.38
CA CYS A 65 2.44 -27.16 -8.76
C CYS A 65 3.82 -26.97 -9.41
N VAL A 66 4.53 -28.06 -9.69
CA VAL A 66 5.85 -28.05 -10.34
C VAL A 66 5.77 -27.46 -11.75
N GLU A 67 4.67 -27.71 -12.47
CA GLU A 67 4.41 -27.21 -13.81
C GLU A 67 4.05 -25.71 -13.83
N CYS A 68 3.54 -25.20 -12.71
CA CYS A 68 3.15 -23.77 -12.56
C CYS A 68 4.32 -22.89 -12.12
N SER A 69 5.48 -23.44 -11.84
CA SER A 69 6.64 -22.74 -11.24
C SER A 69 7.26 -21.64 -12.10
N GLY A 70 6.92 -21.58 -13.40
CA GLY A 70 7.39 -20.54 -14.34
C GLY A 70 6.48 -19.30 -14.42
N HIS A 71 5.25 -19.40 -13.96
CA HIS A 71 4.28 -18.31 -13.93
C HIS A 71 3.63 -18.25 -12.56
N LEU A 72 4.27 -17.62 -11.59
CA LEU A 72 3.65 -17.30 -10.32
C LEU A 72 2.46 -16.36 -10.57
N ALA A 73 1.33 -16.95 -10.92
CA ALA A 73 0.06 -16.27 -10.83
C ALA A 73 -0.10 -15.87 -9.37
N HIS A 74 0.06 -14.60 -9.06
CA HIS A 74 -0.07 -14.11 -7.70
C HIS A 74 -1.44 -14.49 -7.13
N CYS A 75 -2.50 -14.34 -7.89
CA CYS A 75 -3.86 -14.68 -7.49
C CYS A 75 -4.67 -15.24 -8.67
N VAL A 76 -5.74 -15.99 -8.37
CA VAL A 76 -6.68 -16.47 -9.41
C VAL A 76 -7.69 -15.42 -9.86
N ILE A 77 -7.95 -14.40 -9.02
CA ILE A 77 -8.83 -13.29 -9.37
C ILE A 77 -8.09 -12.41 -10.37
N ARG A 78 -8.67 -12.27 -11.56
CA ARG A 78 -8.14 -11.44 -12.65
C ARG A 78 -8.82 -10.09 -12.62
N ASP A 79 -8.10 -9.10 -12.15
CA ASP A 79 -8.50 -7.71 -12.06
C ASP A 79 -7.26 -6.80 -12.07
N ASP A 80 -7.43 -5.50 -11.84
CA ASP A 80 -6.34 -4.54 -11.92
C ASP A 80 -5.21 -4.77 -10.89
N MET A 81 -5.41 -5.66 -9.92
CA MET A 81 -4.34 -6.07 -8.99
C MET A 81 -3.17 -6.73 -9.71
N ASP A 82 -3.38 -7.34 -10.88
CA ASP A 82 -2.30 -7.94 -11.67
C ASP A 82 -1.26 -6.89 -12.08
N GLY A 83 -1.69 -5.68 -12.43
CA GLY A 83 -0.81 -4.54 -12.70
C GLY A 83 -0.01 -4.09 -11.47
N LEU A 84 -0.67 -4.05 -10.29
CA LEU A 84 0.01 -3.68 -9.05
C LEU A 84 1.04 -4.73 -8.63
N TYR A 85 0.77 -6.02 -8.82
CA TYR A 85 1.77 -7.07 -8.56
C TYR A 85 3.04 -6.84 -9.37
N ALA A 86 2.91 -6.54 -10.67
CA ALA A 86 4.06 -6.25 -11.53
C ALA A 86 4.87 -5.06 -11.02
N LEU A 87 4.19 -3.96 -10.62
CA LEU A 87 4.85 -2.79 -10.05
C LEU A 87 5.54 -3.12 -8.72
N LEU A 88 4.88 -3.86 -7.83
CA LEU A 88 5.47 -4.25 -6.54
C LEU A 88 6.68 -5.18 -6.72
N ASP A 89 6.66 -6.07 -7.69
CA ASP A 89 7.77 -7.00 -7.91
C ASP A 89 9.07 -6.29 -8.27
N ASP A 90 8.99 -5.19 -9.02
CA ASP A 90 10.14 -4.47 -9.55
C ASP A 90 10.52 -3.18 -8.80
N ALA A 91 9.62 -2.63 -7.95
CA ALA A 91 9.90 -1.40 -7.21
C ALA A 91 11.07 -1.54 -6.23
N ALA A 92 11.93 -0.51 -6.13
CA ALA A 92 13.00 -0.40 -5.13
C ALA A 92 12.45 -0.05 -3.74
N ALA A 93 11.47 0.86 -3.70
CA ALA A 93 10.79 1.34 -2.50
C ALA A 93 9.31 1.57 -2.78
N VAL A 94 8.49 1.65 -1.72
CA VAL A 94 7.07 2.01 -1.84
C VAL A 94 6.74 3.15 -0.89
N HIS A 95 6.09 4.16 -1.42
CA HIS A 95 5.50 5.28 -0.69
C HIS A 95 3.99 5.07 -0.63
N VAL A 96 3.49 4.61 0.51
CA VAL A 96 2.06 4.41 0.73
C VAL A 96 1.43 5.69 1.23
N VAL A 97 0.55 6.30 0.45
CA VAL A 97 -0.25 7.47 0.86
C VAL A 97 -1.67 7.01 1.16
N ALA A 98 -2.04 6.94 2.42
CA ALA A 98 -3.30 6.34 2.84
C ALA A 98 -4.16 7.27 3.70
N PRO A 99 -5.45 7.47 3.35
CA PRO A 99 -6.38 8.17 4.22
C PRO A 99 -6.82 7.28 5.38
N VAL A 100 -7.11 7.92 6.51
CA VAL A 100 -7.69 7.26 7.69
C VAL A 100 -9.21 7.27 7.61
N TYR A 101 -9.82 6.06 7.62
CA TYR A 101 -11.26 5.87 7.73
C TYR A 101 -11.55 4.98 8.94
N PHE A 102 -12.17 5.55 9.99
CA PHE A 102 -12.42 4.84 11.25
C PHE A 102 -11.12 4.13 11.75
N SER A 103 -10.09 4.92 11.98
CA SER A 103 -8.74 4.46 12.39
C SER A 103 -8.04 3.53 11.39
N GLY A 104 -8.72 2.97 10.41
CA GLY A 104 -8.24 1.95 9.48
C GLY A 104 -8.03 2.45 8.04
N PRO A 105 -7.66 1.53 7.14
CA PRO A 105 -7.60 1.79 5.71
C PRO A 105 -9.01 1.88 5.12
N THR A 106 -9.13 2.54 3.96
CA THR A 106 -10.38 2.49 3.17
C THR A 106 -10.68 1.05 2.73
N ALA A 107 -11.96 0.73 2.46
CA ALA A 107 -12.35 -0.62 2.01
C ALA A 107 -11.60 -1.05 0.73
N GLN A 108 -11.44 -0.13 -0.23
CA GLN A 108 -10.73 -0.39 -1.48
C GLN A 108 -9.24 -0.65 -1.23
N PHE A 109 -8.61 0.14 -0.35
CA PHE A 109 -7.21 -0.09 -0.01
C PHE A 109 -7.04 -1.37 0.82
N LYS A 110 -8.00 -1.69 1.70
CA LYS A 110 -7.98 -2.96 2.44
C LYS A 110 -8.06 -4.16 1.50
N ALA A 111 -8.85 -4.08 0.41
CA ALA A 111 -8.88 -5.12 -0.62
C ALA A 111 -7.48 -5.34 -1.22
N VAL A 112 -6.75 -4.27 -1.54
CA VAL A 112 -5.35 -4.36 -2.01
C VAL A 112 -4.45 -5.02 -0.97
N LEU A 113 -4.53 -4.61 0.30
CA LEU A 113 -3.70 -5.17 1.36
C LEU A 113 -3.97 -6.68 1.55
N ASP A 114 -5.23 -7.12 1.52
CA ASP A 114 -5.59 -8.53 1.64
C ASP A 114 -5.13 -9.35 0.43
N ARG A 115 -5.03 -8.73 -0.72
CA ARG A 115 -4.52 -9.35 -1.96
C ARG A 115 -2.98 -9.47 -1.98
N LEU A 116 -2.25 -9.03 -0.94
CA LEU A 116 -0.84 -9.35 -0.76
C LEU A 116 -0.60 -10.78 -0.21
N GLN A 117 -1.67 -11.56 0.04
CA GLN A 117 -1.61 -12.95 0.51
C GLN A 117 -0.67 -13.86 -0.30
N PRO A 118 -0.57 -13.79 -1.65
CA PRO A 118 0.37 -14.60 -2.42
C PRO A 118 1.83 -14.43 -1.99
N TYR A 119 2.24 -13.22 -1.62
CA TYR A 119 3.59 -12.95 -1.12
C TYR A 119 3.84 -13.60 0.24
N TRP A 120 2.82 -13.59 1.12
CA TRP A 120 2.89 -14.30 2.40
C TRP A 120 3.08 -15.81 2.19
N GLU A 121 2.29 -16.42 1.32
CA GLU A 121 2.39 -17.84 1.00
C GLU A 121 3.80 -18.19 0.47
N LYS A 122 4.32 -17.36 -0.44
CA LYS A 122 5.66 -17.54 -1.03
C LYS A 122 6.77 -17.45 0.02
N ARG A 123 6.62 -16.60 1.04
CA ARG A 123 7.67 -16.30 2.02
C ARG A 123 7.52 -17.08 3.32
N ARG A 124 6.32 -17.32 3.79
CA ARG A 124 6.03 -17.83 5.12
C ARG A 124 5.01 -18.96 5.16
N GLY A 125 4.29 -19.19 4.10
CA GLY A 125 3.33 -20.28 3.98
C GLY A 125 3.98 -21.66 4.10
N PRO A 126 3.18 -22.72 4.23
CA PRO A 126 3.69 -24.09 4.40
C PRO A 126 4.54 -24.57 3.20
N ASN A 127 4.28 -24.01 2.02
CA ASN A 127 5.00 -24.32 0.77
C ASN A 127 5.95 -23.19 0.35
N ARG A 128 6.49 -22.44 1.30
CA ARG A 128 7.36 -21.30 1.04
C ARG A 128 8.61 -21.68 0.25
N GLN A 129 9.06 -20.76 -0.57
CA GLN A 129 10.33 -20.92 -1.28
C GLN A 129 11.50 -20.90 -0.29
N PRO A 130 12.50 -21.80 -0.45
CA PRO A 130 13.70 -21.79 0.37
C PRO A 130 14.39 -20.42 0.36
N GLY A 131 14.79 -19.90 1.52
CA GLY A 131 15.45 -18.61 1.67
C GLY A 131 14.57 -17.37 1.49
N ALA A 132 13.32 -17.52 1.06
CA ALA A 132 12.44 -16.36 0.83
C ALA A 132 12.15 -15.55 2.10
N ALA A 133 12.11 -16.19 3.27
CA ALA A 133 11.88 -15.52 4.54
C ALA A 133 13.06 -14.61 4.95
N ASP A 134 14.27 -14.99 4.58
CA ASP A 134 15.54 -14.35 4.96
C ASP A 134 16.01 -13.30 3.93
N ALA A 135 15.34 -13.22 2.78
CA ALA A 135 15.66 -12.23 1.75
C ALA A 135 15.55 -10.78 2.32
N PRO A 136 16.47 -9.88 1.93
CA PRO A 136 16.43 -8.48 2.35
C PRO A 136 15.06 -7.85 2.09
N LYS A 137 14.57 -7.08 3.06
CA LYS A 137 13.29 -6.39 2.94
C LYS A 137 13.49 -5.01 2.32
N ARG A 138 12.71 -4.71 1.30
CA ARG A 138 12.67 -3.40 0.67
C ARG A 138 11.92 -2.39 1.55
N PRO A 139 12.28 -1.09 1.49
CA PRO A 139 11.66 -0.08 2.35
C PRO A 139 10.25 0.31 1.91
N VAL A 140 9.42 0.61 2.91
CA VAL A 140 8.12 1.29 2.75
C VAL A 140 8.06 2.48 3.67
N THR A 141 7.64 3.64 3.16
CA THR A 141 7.24 4.80 3.95
C THR A 141 5.72 4.93 3.90
N LEU A 142 5.08 5.05 5.06
CA LEU A 142 3.62 5.27 5.17
C LEU A 142 3.34 6.73 5.49
N TYR A 143 2.60 7.40 4.61
CA TYR A 143 2.09 8.75 4.80
C TYR A 143 0.61 8.66 5.18
N VAL A 144 0.28 9.10 6.38
CA VAL A 144 -1.07 9.01 6.94
C VAL A 144 -1.80 10.33 6.73
N ILE A 145 -2.89 10.30 5.97
CA ILE A 145 -3.68 11.50 5.62
C ILE A 145 -5.03 11.44 6.32
N GLY A 146 -5.44 12.51 6.96
CA GLY A 146 -6.74 12.57 7.62
C GLY A 146 -7.06 13.95 8.17
N SER A 147 -8.31 14.14 8.63
CA SER A 147 -8.77 15.37 9.27
C SER A 147 -8.53 15.40 10.79
N GLY A 148 -8.17 14.27 11.38
CA GLY A 148 -8.06 14.13 12.83
C GLY A 148 -9.41 13.84 13.50
N GLY A 149 -9.40 13.80 14.84
CA GLY A 149 -10.61 13.63 15.64
C GLY A 149 -11.03 12.18 15.90
N ASP A 150 -10.41 11.18 15.30
CA ASP A 150 -10.66 9.78 15.64
C ASP A 150 -9.98 9.47 16.99
N PRO A 151 -10.72 8.97 18.02
CA PRO A 151 -10.14 8.68 19.34
C PRO A 151 -9.10 7.55 19.32
N TYR A 152 -9.12 6.71 18.30
CA TYR A 152 -8.14 5.63 18.09
C TYR A 152 -7.01 6.04 17.13
N GLY A 153 -7.01 7.29 16.65
CA GLY A 153 -6.03 7.81 15.72
C GLY A 153 -5.99 7.00 14.41
N PHE A 154 -4.79 6.54 14.03
CA PHE A 154 -4.58 5.73 12.82
C PHE A 154 -3.88 4.39 13.12
N ALA A 155 -3.93 3.92 14.34
CA ALA A 155 -3.21 2.71 14.77
C ALA A 155 -3.62 1.46 13.98
N ALA A 156 -4.90 1.33 13.62
CA ALA A 156 -5.38 0.21 12.84
C ALA A 156 -4.88 0.27 11.37
N LEU A 157 -4.83 1.47 10.76
CA LEU A 157 -4.23 1.66 9.44
C LEU A 157 -2.76 1.24 9.45
N GLU A 158 -1.98 1.77 10.39
CA GLU A 158 -0.56 1.45 10.52
C GLU A 158 -0.34 -0.05 10.69
N SER A 159 -1.08 -0.69 11.60
CA SER A 159 -0.97 -2.13 11.87
C SER A 159 -1.31 -2.97 10.63
N CYS A 160 -2.35 -2.60 9.88
CA CYS A 160 -2.72 -3.27 8.64
C CYS A 160 -1.61 -3.18 7.59
N VAL A 161 -1.03 -1.99 7.38
CA VAL A 161 0.04 -1.77 6.40
C VAL A 161 1.32 -2.49 6.82
N ARG A 162 1.73 -2.39 8.09
CA ARG A 162 2.91 -3.09 8.62
C ARG A 162 2.78 -4.61 8.48
N SER A 163 1.61 -5.16 8.79
CA SER A 163 1.35 -6.59 8.70
C SER A 163 1.40 -7.09 7.25
N SER A 164 0.63 -6.48 6.36
CA SER A 164 0.50 -6.94 4.97
C SER A 164 1.80 -6.75 4.16
N PHE A 165 2.41 -5.57 4.21
CA PHE A 165 3.69 -5.31 3.54
C PHE A 165 4.83 -6.11 4.18
N GLY A 166 4.83 -6.27 5.52
CA GLY A 166 5.79 -7.09 6.24
C GLY A 166 5.75 -8.56 5.80
N ALA A 167 4.56 -9.09 5.61
CA ALA A 167 4.33 -10.43 5.08
C ALA A 167 4.80 -10.55 3.62
N ALA A 168 4.60 -9.51 2.81
CA ALA A 168 5.00 -9.47 1.41
C ALA A 168 6.51 -9.26 1.19
N GLY A 169 7.29 -9.08 2.25
CA GLY A 169 8.76 -8.92 2.11
C GLY A 169 9.24 -7.48 2.09
N TRP A 170 8.41 -6.56 2.55
CA TRP A 170 8.73 -5.16 2.72
C TRP A 170 8.89 -4.82 4.21
N ARG A 171 9.51 -3.68 4.51
CA ARG A 171 9.61 -3.16 5.88
C ARG A 171 9.11 -1.73 5.92
N VAL A 172 8.01 -1.50 6.63
CA VAL A 172 7.56 -0.14 6.94
C VAL A 172 8.54 0.44 7.97
N GLY A 173 9.43 1.30 7.50
CA GLY A 173 10.44 1.98 8.31
C GLY A 173 9.86 3.23 8.95
N GLU A 174 9.40 4.15 8.13
CA GLU A 174 8.90 5.44 8.55
C GLU A 174 7.38 5.53 8.43
N VAL A 175 6.75 6.18 9.41
CA VAL A 175 5.34 6.60 9.36
C VAL A 175 5.30 8.10 9.51
N VAL A 176 4.85 8.76 8.47
CA VAL A 176 4.79 10.23 8.37
C VAL A 176 3.37 10.67 8.62
N ASP A 177 3.12 11.28 9.76
CA ASP A 177 1.82 11.85 10.10
C ASP A 177 1.59 13.14 9.28
N ARG A 178 0.50 13.16 8.54
CA ARG A 178 0.00 14.30 7.75
C ARG A 178 -1.47 14.59 8.05
N ILE A 179 -1.89 14.27 9.25
CA ILE A 179 -3.23 14.65 9.74
C ILE A 179 -3.36 16.18 9.70
N GLY A 180 -4.46 16.66 9.13
CA GLY A 180 -4.70 18.09 8.92
C GLY A 180 -4.08 18.69 7.65
N TRP A 181 -3.24 17.96 6.91
CA TRP A 181 -2.63 18.48 5.70
C TRP A 181 -3.68 18.86 4.64
N GLY A 182 -3.50 20.08 4.06
CA GLY A 182 -4.39 20.60 3.01
C GLY A 182 -5.79 20.98 3.48
N GLN A 183 -6.01 21.07 4.79
CA GLN A 183 -7.20 21.71 5.36
C GLN A 183 -6.95 23.23 5.48
N PRO A 184 -7.96 24.09 5.27
CA PRO A 184 -7.86 25.48 5.66
C PRO A 184 -7.59 25.52 7.17
N GLU A 185 -6.68 26.39 7.62
CA GLU A 185 -6.46 26.63 9.04
C GLU A 185 -7.84 26.90 9.68
N ALA A 186 -8.20 26.10 10.67
CA ALA A 186 -9.40 26.35 11.44
C ALA A 186 -9.20 27.72 12.08
N GLU A 187 -9.93 28.73 11.59
CA GLU A 187 -10.08 29.99 12.32
C GLU A 187 -10.46 29.58 13.74
N SER A 188 -9.66 30.00 14.69
CA SER A 188 -9.89 29.73 16.12
C SER A 188 -11.26 30.31 16.49
N GLN A 189 -12.27 29.47 16.42
CA GLN A 189 -13.55 29.75 17.06
C GLN A 189 -13.29 29.75 18.57
N LYS A 190 -12.82 30.88 19.06
CA LYS A 190 -13.06 31.32 20.42
C LYS A 190 -14.55 31.65 20.50
N GLU A 191 -15.41 30.66 20.54
CA GLU A 191 -16.73 30.84 21.11
C GLU A 191 -16.53 31.02 22.60
N THR A 192 -16.55 32.28 23.00
CA THR A 192 -16.87 32.74 24.35
C THR A 192 -18.25 32.20 24.69
N PHE A 193 -18.32 31.12 25.42
CA PHE A 193 -19.50 30.80 26.22
C PHE A 193 -19.56 31.85 27.33
N GLY A 194 -20.30 32.92 27.03
CA GLY A 194 -20.70 33.92 28.00
C GLY A 194 -21.89 33.40 28.81
N SER A 195 -21.70 33.42 30.12
CA SER A 195 -22.65 33.50 31.25
C SER A 195 -24.01 32.88 31.08
#